data_714aab25260624f44324aa5ff224e723
#
_entry.id   714aab25260624f44324aa5ff224e723
#
_cell.length_a   1.000
_cell.length_b   1.000
_cell.length_c   1.000
_cell.angle_alpha   90.00
_cell.angle_beta   90.00
_cell.angle_gamma   90.00
#
_symmetry.space_group_name_H-M   'P 1'
#
loop_
_entity.id
_entity.type
_entity.pdbx_description
1 polymer ?
#
loop_
_entity_poly.entity_id
_entity_poly.type
_entity_poly.pdbx_seq_one_letter_code
_entity_poly.pdbx_strand_id
1 'polypeptide(L)'
;MNTIIIGSQWGDEGKGKMIDFLTESADVVARGQGGNNAGHTVIANGKKYILHLVPSGILWPDKLCVIGNGVVLDPIGLVEEINELRGQGVTITKDNLLISDRAHVVLPFHKEMDAAQESALGKKAIGTTKRGIGPTYADKARRIGVRMADMRDPGIFDEVLRRRIRMANAEMERMGLPAMDEEKMVAEVSAAADVLRPHITNTIPVMHEAVASGKSILFEGAQGAYLDVDFGTYPFVTSSAGACTGTGVPPHKIDRIIGVCKAYTTRVGAGPFVTEDEDISNHLHSMGREFGATTGRPRRCGWADGVLLRFSAMFNGFDEMAMTNLDGYDKCPEIKICTGYDLDGEILAYPPATVDEWERCKPVYETVPGWMQDISSCRSWEEIPEQAKKFVKRMSELIGCPVTTVGVGPDREQTIAVQ
;
A
#
# COMPACT_ATOMS: atom_id res chain seq x y z
N MET A 1 -10.03 10.58 -17.25
CA MET A 1 -8.88 9.62 -17.30
C MET A 1 -8.85 8.82 -16.01
N ASN A 2 -8.76 7.50 -16.11
CA ASN A 2 -8.78 6.57 -14.98
C ASN A 2 -7.38 6.04 -14.74
N THR A 3 -6.77 6.44 -13.62
CA THR A 3 -5.36 6.16 -13.31
C THR A 3 -5.24 5.25 -12.10
N ILE A 4 -4.43 4.20 -12.19
CA ILE A 4 -4.05 3.35 -11.04
C ILE A 4 -2.65 3.73 -10.57
N ILE A 5 -2.45 3.81 -9.25
CA ILE A 5 -1.14 3.96 -8.63
C ILE A 5 -0.81 2.70 -7.84
N ILE A 6 0.32 2.07 -8.15
CA ILE A 6 0.80 0.84 -7.51
C ILE A 6 2.22 1.05 -7.00
N GLY A 7 2.50 0.63 -5.76
CA GLY A 7 3.86 0.53 -5.26
C GLY A 7 4.60 -0.61 -5.95
N SER A 8 5.80 -0.36 -6.46
CA SER A 8 6.55 -1.34 -7.27
C SER A 8 7.55 -2.17 -6.47
N GLN A 9 7.65 -1.96 -5.15
CA GLN A 9 8.58 -2.64 -4.24
C GLN A 9 7.82 -3.35 -3.10
N TRP A 10 8.29 -3.27 -1.86
CA TRP A 10 7.66 -3.87 -0.67
C TRP A 10 6.82 -2.90 0.17
N GLY A 11 6.20 -1.91 -0.45
CA GLY A 11 5.50 -0.84 0.25
C GLY A 11 6.44 0.31 0.66
N ASP A 12 5.86 1.36 1.24
CA ASP A 12 6.58 2.56 1.69
C ASP A 12 7.36 3.31 0.58
N GLU A 13 6.98 3.12 -0.70
CA GLU A 13 7.60 3.77 -1.87
C GLU A 13 7.31 5.28 -1.94
N GLY A 14 6.54 5.83 -1.01
CA GLY A 14 6.11 7.23 -1.10
C GLY A 14 4.85 7.45 -1.93
N LYS A 15 4.04 6.39 -2.11
CA LYS A 15 2.76 6.48 -2.84
C LYS A 15 1.84 7.60 -2.35
N GLY A 16 1.76 7.81 -1.03
CA GLY A 16 0.90 8.85 -0.46
C GLY A 16 1.16 10.24 -1.04
N LYS A 17 2.43 10.62 -1.23
CA LYS A 17 2.82 11.87 -1.90
C LYS A 17 2.35 11.91 -3.37
N MET A 18 2.54 10.82 -4.10
CA MET A 18 2.14 10.74 -5.51
C MET A 18 0.63 10.73 -5.68
N ILE A 19 -0.09 10.06 -4.78
CA ILE A 19 -1.55 10.07 -4.76
C ILE A 19 -2.06 11.48 -4.48
N ASP A 20 -1.52 12.15 -3.47
CA ASP A 20 -1.90 13.52 -3.15
C ASP A 20 -1.64 14.48 -4.32
N PHE A 21 -0.48 14.36 -4.97
CA PHE A 21 -0.15 15.15 -6.17
C PHE A 21 -1.16 14.93 -7.32
N LEU A 22 -1.57 13.69 -7.58
CA LEU A 22 -2.49 13.36 -8.67
C LEU A 22 -3.96 13.56 -8.28
N THR A 23 -4.29 13.61 -7.01
CA THR A 23 -5.66 13.84 -6.53
C THR A 23 -6.20 15.20 -6.97
N GLU A 24 -5.34 16.19 -7.17
CA GLU A 24 -5.76 17.51 -7.66
C GLU A 24 -6.61 17.41 -8.95
N SER A 25 -6.19 16.56 -9.87
CA SER A 25 -6.85 16.35 -11.18
C SER A 25 -7.92 15.25 -11.17
N ALA A 26 -8.14 14.55 -10.08
CA ALA A 26 -9.13 13.50 -9.97
C ALA A 26 -10.47 14.00 -9.44
N ASP A 27 -11.58 13.45 -9.92
CA ASP A 27 -12.93 13.68 -9.36
C ASP A 27 -13.26 12.65 -8.28
N VAL A 28 -12.75 11.43 -8.42
CA VAL A 28 -13.00 10.30 -7.53
C VAL A 28 -11.68 9.68 -7.10
N VAL A 29 -11.52 9.38 -5.81
CA VAL A 29 -10.39 8.61 -5.29
C VAL A 29 -10.91 7.32 -4.67
N ALA A 30 -10.45 6.18 -5.19
CA ALA A 30 -10.98 4.88 -4.79
C ALA A 30 -9.89 3.93 -4.31
N ARG A 31 -10.12 3.25 -3.17
CA ARG A 31 -9.30 2.14 -2.70
C ARG A 31 -9.96 0.82 -3.04
N GLY A 32 -9.23 -0.06 -3.73
CA GLY A 32 -9.76 -1.33 -4.24
C GLY A 32 -9.35 -2.56 -3.43
N GLN A 33 -8.31 -2.50 -2.56
CA GLN A 33 -7.77 -3.69 -1.87
C GLN A 33 -7.07 -3.30 -0.55
N GLY A 34 -6.61 -4.32 0.20
CA GLY A 34 -5.96 -4.14 1.50
C GLY A 34 -6.95 -3.86 2.62
N GLY A 35 -6.51 -3.20 3.65
CA GLY A 35 -7.29 -2.82 4.83
C GLY A 35 -6.54 -1.77 5.65
N ASN A 36 -6.77 -1.74 6.96
CA ASN A 36 -6.12 -0.82 7.88
C ASN A 36 -4.65 -1.18 8.21
N ASN A 37 -4.08 -2.17 7.51
CA ASN A 37 -2.65 -2.45 7.52
C ASN A 37 -1.84 -1.51 6.61
N ALA A 38 -2.49 -0.72 5.76
CA ALA A 38 -1.86 0.35 5.01
C ALA A 38 -1.76 1.63 5.87
N GLY A 39 -0.77 2.45 5.60
CA GLY A 39 -0.61 3.78 6.21
C GLY A 39 -0.06 4.75 5.18
N HIS A 40 -0.92 5.64 4.67
CA HIS A 40 -0.50 6.68 3.74
C HIS A 40 -0.29 7.99 4.49
N THR A 41 0.96 8.44 4.54
CA THR A 41 1.26 9.76 5.09
C THR A 41 1.10 10.80 3.99
N VAL A 42 0.26 11.79 4.25
CA VAL A 42 0.01 12.93 3.35
C VAL A 42 0.31 14.21 4.12
N ILE A 43 1.00 15.14 3.49
CA ILE A 43 1.22 16.48 4.02
C ILE A 43 0.36 17.45 3.22
N ALA A 44 -0.68 17.97 3.83
CA ALA A 44 -1.59 18.93 3.22
C ALA A 44 -1.70 20.20 4.09
N ASN A 45 -1.53 21.37 3.48
CA ASN A 45 -1.58 22.66 4.17
C ASN A 45 -0.67 22.75 5.42
N GLY A 46 0.54 22.17 5.33
CA GLY A 46 1.52 22.14 6.42
C GLY A 46 1.17 21.20 7.57
N LYS A 47 0.07 20.43 7.47
CA LYS A 47 -0.32 19.42 8.46
C LYS A 47 -0.05 18.01 7.92
N LYS A 48 0.38 17.13 8.80
CA LYS A 48 0.62 15.72 8.49
C LYS A 48 -0.62 14.91 8.86
N TYR A 49 -1.13 14.14 7.89
CA TYR A 49 -2.21 13.18 8.07
C TYR A 49 -1.69 11.76 7.84
N ILE A 50 -2.19 10.80 8.59
CA ILE A 50 -1.90 9.37 8.41
C ILE A 50 -3.23 8.68 8.15
N LEU A 51 -3.43 8.22 6.91
CA LEU A 51 -4.66 7.59 6.45
C LEU A 51 -4.47 6.08 6.37
N HIS A 52 -5.42 5.33 6.92
CA HIS A 52 -5.37 3.85 6.95
C HIS A 52 -6.41 3.21 6.03
N LEU A 53 -7.68 3.59 6.17
CA LEU A 53 -8.80 3.07 5.39
C LEU A 53 -9.42 4.14 4.50
N VAL A 54 -9.50 5.37 4.98
CA VAL A 54 -10.07 6.49 4.25
C VAL A 54 -9.17 6.83 3.05
N PRO A 55 -9.71 6.92 1.82
CA PRO A 55 -8.92 7.33 0.66
C PRO A 55 -8.37 8.75 0.80
N SER A 56 -7.16 8.98 0.28
CA SER A 56 -6.43 10.25 0.45
C SER A 56 -7.16 11.48 -0.11
N GLY A 57 -8.06 11.26 -1.06
CA GLY A 57 -8.92 12.31 -1.62
C GLY A 57 -9.80 13.03 -0.60
N ILE A 58 -10.02 12.46 0.58
CA ILE A 58 -10.85 13.08 1.63
C ILE A 58 -10.28 14.41 2.15
N LEU A 59 -8.99 14.63 1.97
CA LEU A 59 -8.30 15.87 2.36
C LEU A 59 -8.53 17.02 1.36
N TRP A 60 -9.15 16.73 0.23
CA TRP A 60 -9.45 17.69 -0.82
C TRP A 60 -10.94 18.03 -0.85
N PRO A 61 -11.31 19.30 -1.00
CA PRO A 61 -12.70 19.66 -1.19
C PRO A 61 -13.23 19.05 -2.51
N ASP A 62 -14.51 18.76 -2.53
CA ASP A 62 -15.27 18.32 -3.71
C ASP A 62 -14.84 16.98 -4.35
N LYS A 63 -13.98 16.18 -3.68
CA LYS A 63 -13.64 14.84 -4.14
C LYS A 63 -14.58 13.79 -3.53
N LEU A 64 -14.96 12.82 -4.37
CA LEU A 64 -15.67 11.63 -3.91
C LEU A 64 -14.67 10.55 -3.55
N CYS A 65 -14.73 10.04 -2.33
CA CYS A 65 -13.90 8.95 -1.84
C CYS A 65 -14.71 7.65 -1.78
N VAL A 66 -14.13 6.56 -2.31
CA VAL A 66 -14.79 5.25 -2.37
C VAL A 66 -13.91 4.17 -1.78
N ILE A 67 -14.43 3.49 -0.75
CA ILE A 67 -13.86 2.23 -0.25
C ILE A 67 -14.53 1.08 -1.00
N GLY A 68 -13.77 0.43 -1.87
CA GLY A 68 -14.25 -0.59 -2.80
C GLY A 68 -14.47 -1.97 -2.16
N ASN A 69 -15.04 -2.87 -2.94
CA ASN A 69 -15.43 -4.22 -2.52
C ASN A 69 -14.26 -5.18 -2.25
N GLY A 70 -13.07 -4.86 -2.72
CA GLY A 70 -11.86 -5.66 -2.47
C GLY A 70 -11.21 -5.36 -1.12
N VAL A 71 -11.56 -4.26 -0.48
CA VAL A 71 -11.05 -3.88 0.86
C VAL A 71 -11.64 -4.80 1.93
N VAL A 72 -10.83 -5.13 2.94
CA VAL A 72 -11.32 -5.70 4.21
C VAL A 72 -11.30 -4.58 5.26
N LEU A 73 -12.48 -4.25 5.79
CA LEU A 73 -12.74 -3.03 6.53
C LEU A 73 -12.93 -3.31 8.01
N ASP A 74 -12.12 -2.71 8.84
CA ASP A 74 -12.31 -2.66 10.29
C ASP A 74 -13.28 -1.54 10.64
N PRO A 75 -14.53 -1.84 11.05
CA PRO A 75 -15.53 -0.80 11.28
C PRO A 75 -15.18 0.08 12.50
N ILE A 76 -14.61 -0.50 13.55
CA ILE A 76 -14.21 0.24 14.75
C ILE A 76 -13.07 1.19 14.38
N GLY A 77 -12.00 0.66 13.74
CA GLY A 77 -10.87 1.46 13.33
C GLY A 77 -11.25 2.55 12.31
N LEU A 78 -12.21 2.30 11.41
CA LEU A 78 -12.68 3.33 10.47
C LEU A 78 -13.43 4.46 11.17
N VAL A 79 -14.27 4.14 12.18
CA VAL A 79 -14.96 5.18 12.97
C VAL A 79 -13.96 6.03 13.76
N GLU A 80 -12.93 5.40 14.33
CA GLU A 80 -11.84 6.12 14.99
C GLU A 80 -11.12 7.06 14.04
N GLU A 81 -10.72 6.57 12.85
CA GLU A 81 -10.06 7.38 11.81
C GLU A 81 -10.94 8.55 11.33
N ILE A 82 -12.23 8.32 11.10
CA ILE A 82 -13.19 9.38 10.73
C ILE A 82 -13.27 10.44 11.82
N ASN A 83 -13.35 10.05 13.08
CA ASN A 83 -13.45 10.98 14.20
C ASN A 83 -12.15 11.79 14.38
N GLU A 84 -11.02 11.16 14.23
CA GLU A 84 -9.71 11.86 14.26
C GLU A 84 -9.61 12.90 13.14
N LEU A 85 -9.94 12.52 11.91
CA LEU A 85 -9.92 13.43 10.76
C LEU A 85 -10.90 14.60 10.92
N ARG A 86 -12.12 14.33 11.42
CA ARG A 86 -13.10 15.39 11.76
C ARG A 86 -12.57 16.33 12.84
N GLY A 87 -11.89 15.79 13.86
CA GLY A 87 -11.23 16.57 14.91
C GLY A 87 -10.10 17.47 14.37
N GLN A 88 -9.49 17.10 13.25
CA GLN A 88 -8.48 17.87 12.54
C GLN A 88 -9.08 18.87 11.53
N GLY A 89 -10.41 18.94 11.42
CA GLY A 89 -11.14 19.87 10.57
C GLY A 89 -11.50 19.32 9.18
N VAL A 90 -11.33 18.01 8.93
CA VAL A 90 -11.71 17.37 7.66
C VAL A 90 -13.22 17.11 7.65
N THR A 91 -13.91 17.54 6.60
CA THR A 91 -15.34 17.27 6.42
C THR A 91 -15.54 15.89 5.84
N ILE A 92 -16.21 15.01 6.59
CA ILE A 92 -16.53 13.64 6.14
C ILE A 92 -18.02 13.40 6.31
N THR A 93 -18.71 13.16 5.20
CA THR A 93 -20.15 12.93 5.14
C THR A 93 -20.46 11.74 4.24
N LYS A 94 -21.71 11.29 4.25
CA LYS A 94 -22.21 10.25 3.32
C LYS A 94 -22.15 10.66 1.84
N ASP A 95 -21.94 11.93 1.55
CA ASP A 95 -21.93 12.45 0.18
C ASP A 95 -20.51 12.48 -0.41
N ASN A 96 -19.45 12.46 0.45
CA ASN A 96 -18.06 12.45 0.02
C ASN A 96 -17.25 11.20 0.42
N LEU A 97 -17.80 10.31 1.26
CA LEU A 97 -17.21 9.01 1.57
C LEU A 97 -18.25 7.90 1.40
N LEU A 98 -18.03 7.01 0.44
CA LEU A 98 -18.86 5.84 0.18
C LEU A 98 -18.13 4.55 0.50
N ILE A 99 -18.85 3.60 1.08
CA ILE A 99 -18.32 2.27 1.43
C ILE A 99 -19.09 1.23 0.65
N SER A 100 -18.38 0.36 -0.06
CA SER A 100 -19.01 -0.74 -0.78
C SER A 100 -19.74 -1.70 0.15
N ASP A 101 -21.00 -1.95 -0.14
CA ASP A 101 -21.80 -2.96 0.54
C ASP A 101 -21.21 -4.39 0.40
N ARG A 102 -20.29 -4.61 -0.54
CA ARG A 102 -19.63 -5.91 -0.77
C ARG A 102 -18.27 -6.05 -0.08
N ALA A 103 -17.76 -5.01 0.57
CA ALA A 103 -16.54 -5.11 1.37
C ALA A 103 -16.74 -6.05 2.57
N HIS A 104 -15.69 -6.80 2.93
CA HIS A 104 -15.72 -7.71 4.08
C HIS A 104 -15.31 -7.00 5.36
N VAL A 105 -15.86 -7.46 6.48
CA VAL A 105 -15.69 -6.85 7.79
C VAL A 105 -14.59 -7.54 8.57
N VAL A 106 -13.60 -6.77 9.01
CA VAL A 106 -12.61 -7.19 9.99
C VAL A 106 -13.27 -7.11 11.37
N LEU A 107 -13.33 -8.23 12.08
CA LEU A 107 -13.91 -8.33 13.42
C LEU A 107 -12.80 -8.48 14.46
N PRO A 108 -13.04 -8.14 15.74
CA PRO A 108 -12.02 -8.21 16.78
C PRO A 108 -11.30 -9.57 16.88
N PHE A 109 -12.04 -10.68 16.75
CA PHE A 109 -11.44 -12.02 16.76
C PHE A 109 -10.43 -12.28 15.63
N HIS A 110 -10.58 -11.61 14.47
CA HIS A 110 -9.58 -11.72 13.39
C HIS A 110 -8.23 -11.15 13.84
N LYS A 111 -8.22 -10.07 14.63
CA LYS A 111 -7.00 -9.47 15.17
C LYS A 111 -6.31 -10.41 16.17
N GLU A 112 -7.09 -11.04 17.05
CA GLU A 112 -6.59 -12.03 18.01
C GLU A 112 -6.02 -13.28 17.32
N MET A 113 -6.71 -13.79 16.31
CA MET A 113 -6.24 -14.91 15.50
C MET A 113 -4.94 -14.57 14.75
N ASP A 114 -4.86 -13.39 14.14
CA ASP A 114 -3.66 -12.92 13.44
C ASP A 114 -2.46 -12.82 14.40
N ALA A 115 -2.66 -12.23 15.58
CA ALA A 115 -1.63 -12.11 16.60
C ALA A 115 -1.17 -13.47 17.12
N ALA A 116 -2.09 -14.42 17.33
CA ALA A 116 -1.77 -15.76 17.80
C ALA A 116 -1.02 -16.57 16.74
N GLN A 117 -1.45 -16.53 15.48
CA GLN A 117 -0.79 -17.20 14.36
C GLN A 117 0.63 -16.68 14.18
N GLU A 118 0.83 -15.37 14.21
CA GLU A 118 2.14 -14.74 14.12
C GLU A 118 3.06 -15.14 15.28
N SER A 119 2.51 -15.19 16.49
CA SER A 119 3.26 -15.61 17.68
C SER A 119 3.66 -17.10 17.64
N ALA A 120 2.80 -17.96 17.10
CA ALA A 120 3.06 -19.40 16.97
C ALA A 120 4.19 -19.71 15.96
N LEU A 121 4.41 -18.84 14.96
CA LEU A 121 5.48 -19.00 13.98
C LEU A 121 6.88 -18.72 14.56
N GLY A 122 6.99 -18.00 15.67
CA GLY A 122 8.26 -17.71 16.34
C GLY A 122 9.29 -17.07 15.40
N LYS A 123 10.41 -17.75 15.16
CA LYS A 123 11.47 -17.25 14.24
C LYS A 123 11.05 -17.21 12.76
N LYS A 124 9.98 -17.90 12.38
CA LYS A 124 9.42 -17.90 11.03
C LYS A 124 8.27 -16.90 10.88
N ALA A 125 8.10 -16.00 11.85
CA ALA A 125 7.09 -14.96 11.83
C ALA A 125 7.20 -14.13 10.54
N ILE A 126 6.04 -13.83 9.94
CA ILE A 126 5.94 -13.08 8.67
C ILE A 126 6.20 -11.58 8.91
N GLY A 127 5.91 -11.10 10.11
CA GLY A 127 5.95 -9.68 10.46
C GLY A 127 4.63 -9.00 10.17
N THR A 128 3.49 -9.68 10.43
CA THR A 128 2.16 -9.11 10.19
C THR A 128 1.91 -7.87 11.05
N THR A 129 0.96 -7.05 10.60
CA THR A 129 0.54 -5.86 11.37
C THR A 129 -0.40 -6.19 12.53
N LYS A 130 -0.80 -7.45 12.67
CA LYS A 130 -1.78 -7.94 13.67
C LYS A 130 -3.12 -7.20 13.61
N ARG A 131 -3.51 -6.78 12.41
CA ARG A 131 -4.76 -6.05 12.14
C ARG A 131 -5.89 -6.96 11.64
N GLY A 132 -5.67 -8.28 11.65
CA GLY A 132 -6.68 -9.26 11.25
C GLY A 132 -6.93 -9.35 9.74
N ILE A 133 -6.04 -8.80 8.92
CA ILE A 133 -6.21 -8.74 7.46
C ILE A 133 -6.21 -10.14 6.85
N GLY A 134 -5.21 -10.96 7.15
CA GLY A 134 -5.10 -12.34 6.66
C GLY A 134 -6.31 -13.20 7.03
N PRO A 135 -6.68 -13.32 8.30
CA PRO A 135 -7.87 -14.07 8.72
C PRO A 135 -9.16 -13.59 8.05
N THR A 136 -9.34 -12.28 7.81
CA THR A 136 -10.53 -11.76 7.13
C THR A 136 -10.56 -12.14 5.64
N TYR A 137 -9.44 -12.07 4.93
CA TYR A 137 -9.37 -12.58 3.54
C TYR A 137 -9.56 -14.10 3.47
N ALA A 138 -9.10 -14.84 4.47
CA ALA A 138 -9.38 -16.27 4.60
C ALA A 138 -10.89 -16.53 4.74
N ASP A 139 -11.58 -15.79 5.57
CA ASP A 139 -13.04 -15.86 5.72
C ASP A 139 -13.77 -15.52 4.43
N LYS A 140 -13.31 -14.51 3.71
CA LYS A 140 -13.83 -14.15 2.38
C LYS A 140 -13.70 -15.32 1.40
N ALA A 141 -12.53 -15.96 1.33
CA ALA A 141 -12.28 -17.10 0.46
C ALA A 141 -13.09 -18.34 0.89
N ARG A 142 -13.25 -18.59 2.19
CA ARG A 142 -14.10 -19.63 2.79
C ARG A 142 -15.61 -19.32 2.62
N ARG A 143 -16.00 -18.13 2.24
CA ARG A 143 -17.38 -17.64 2.08
C ARG A 143 -18.20 -17.68 3.36
N ILE A 144 -17.57 -17.32 4.48
CA ILE A 144 -18.19 -17.25 5.83
C ILE A 144 -18.05 -15.86 6.45
N GLY A 145 -17.37 -14.94 5.77
CA GLY A 145 -17.13 -13.59 6.26
C GLY A 145 -18.39 -12.73 6.30
N VAL A 146 -18.44 -11.82 7.24
CA VAL A 146 -19.46 -10.76 7.34
C VAL A 146 -19.15 -9.67 6.30
N ARG A 147 -20.18 -9.12 5.67
CA ARG A 147 -20.05 -8.05 4.68
C ARG A 147 -20.70 -6.76 5.18
N MET A 148 -20.27 -5.64 4.61
CA MET A 148 -20.87 -4.33 4.92
C MET A 148 -22.37 -4.29 4.57
N ALA A 149 -22.82 -5.07 3.58
CA ALA A 149 -24.25 -5.22 3.26
C ALA A 149 -25.08 -5.70 4.44
N ASP A 150 -24.54 -6.60 5.27
CA ASP A 150 -25.23 -7.16 6.43
C ASP A 150 -25.51 -6.05 7.47
N MET A 151 -24.67 -5.04 7.57
CA MET A 151 -24.82 -3.90 8.49
C MET A 151 -25.98 -2.95 8.14
N ARG A 152 -26.56 -3.06 6.94
CA ARG A 152 -27.65 -2.17 6.50
C ARG A 152 -28.91 -2.38 7.28
N ASP A 153 -29.18 -3.63 7.69
CA ASP A 153 -30.31 -3.99 8.54
C ASP A 153 -29.80 -4.47 9.91
N PRO A 154 -30.12 -3.76 11.01
CA PRO A 154 -29.64 -4.11 12.35
C PRO A 154 -30.02 -5.53 12.81
N GLY A 155 -31.21 -6.01 12.44
CA GLY A 155 -31.71 -7.33 12.85
C GLY A 155 -30.95 -8.45 12.13
N ILE A 156 -30.75 -8.31 10.81
CA ILE A 156 -29.96 -9.26 10.01
C ILE A 156 -28.51 -9.23 10.50
N PHE A 157 -27.99 -8.05 10.78
CA PHE A 157 -26.60 -7.89 11.24
C PHE A 157 -26.35 -8.58 12.58
N ASP A 158 -27.23 -8.41 13.55
CA ASP A 158 -27.11 -9.08 14.87
C ASP A 158 -27.04 -10.60 14.71
N GLU A 159 -27.95 -11.18 13.90
CA GLU A 159 -27.98 -12.64 13.66
C GLU A 159 -26.69 -13.14 12.98
N VAL A 160 -26.25 -12.47 11.89
CA VAL A 160 -25.06 -12.83 11.12
C VAL A 160 -23.82 -12.70 11.98
N LEU A 161 -23.69 -11.61 12.74
CA LEU A 161 -22.56 -11.32 13.60
C LEU A 161 -22.43 -12.35 14.72
N ARG A 162 -23.50 -12.64 15.45
CA ARG A 162 -23.52 -13.66 16.53
C ARG A 162 -23.15 -15.03 15.99
N ARG A 163 -23.72 -15.44 14.87
CA ARG A 163 -23.36 -16.72 14.22
C ARG A 163 -21.86 -16.77 13.92
N ARG A 164 -21.28 -15.70 13.36
CA ARG A 164 -19.84 -15.68 13.01
C ARG A 164 -18.94 -15.67 14.25
N ILE A 165 -19.33 -14.96 15.32
CA ILE A 165 -18.61 -14.96 16.60
C ILE A 165 -18.57 -16.36 17.21
N ARG A 166 -19.70 -17.07 17.24
CA ARG A 166 -19.75 -18.45 17.76
C ARG A 166 -18.86 -19.41 16.96
N MET A 167 -18.85 -19.27 15.63
CA MET A 167 -17.93 -20.02 14.78
C MET A 167 -16.45 -19.67 15.09
N ALA A 168 -16.14 -18.39 15.26
CA ALA A 168 -14.81 -17.94 15.62
C ALA A 168 -14.37 -18.45 16.99
N ASN A 169 -15.24 -18.41 17.99
CA ASN A 169 -14.94 -18.93 19.33
C ASN A 169 -14.60 -20.43 19.30
N ALA A 170 -15.32 -21.24 18.51
CA ALA A 170 -15.00 -22.64 18.31
C ALA A 170 -13.65 -22.85 17.55
N GLU A 171 -13.27 -21.94 16.65
CA GLU A 171 -11.95 -21.94 15.99
C GLU A 171 -10.85 -21.55 16.98
N MET A 172 -11.06 -20.50 17.77
CA MET A 172 -10.14 -20.00 18.79
C MET A 172 -9.85 -21.05 19.88
N GLU A 173 -10.88 -21.74 20.34
CA GLU A 173 -10.74 -22.85 21.30
C GLU A 173 -9.79 -23.94 20.77
N ARG A 174 -9.93 -24.32 19.49
CA ARG A 174 -9.02 -25.29 18.84
C ARG A 174 -7.59 -24.78 18.72
N MET A 175 -7.39 -23.47 18.70
CA MET A 175 -6.07 -22.82 18.73
C MET A 175 -5.53 -22.64 20.15
N GLY A 176 -6.27 -23.02 21.19
CA GLY A 176 -5.92 -22.79 22.60
C GLY A 176 -6.08 -21.34 23.05
N LEU A 177 -6.88 -20.55 22.33
CA LEU A 177 -7.18 -19.16 22.64
C LEU A 177 -8.47 -19.04 23.47
N PRO A 178 -8.58 -18.04 24.35
CA PRO A 178 -9.80 -17.79 25.07
C PRO A 178 -10.93 -17.36 24.12
N ALA A 179 -12.15 -17.79 24.40
CA ALA A 179 -13.30 -17.33 23.66
C ALA A 179 -13.52 -15.82 23.88
N MET A 180 -13.96 -15.14 22.84
CA MET A 180 -14.38 -13.73 22.91
C MET A 180 -15.75 -13.61 23.55
N ASP A 181 -15.96 -12.52 24.28
CA ASP A 181 -17.27 -12.16 24.82
C ASP A 181 -18.21 -11.73 23.67
N GLU A 182 -19.21 -12.56 23.40
CA GLU A 182 -20.17 -12.35 22.31
C GLU A 182 -20.94 -11.03 22.47
N GLU A 183 -21.48 -10.75 23.68
CA GLU A 183 -22.30 -9.57 23.91
C GLU A 183 -21.49 -8.28 23.80
N LYS A 184 -20.28 -8.28 24.36
CA LYS A 184 -19.37 -7.14 24.26
C LYS A 184 -19.02 -6.87 22.81
N MET A 185 -18.65 -7.89 22.05
CA MET A 185 -18.26 -7.72 20.64
C MET A 185 -19.43 -7.25 19.78
N VAL A 186 -20.62 -7.82 20.00
CA VAL A 186 -21.84 -7.37 19.31
C VAL A 186 -22.11 -5.90 19.60
N ALA A 187 -22.03 -5.47 20.85
CA ALA A 187 -22.25 -4.08 21.21
C ALA A 187 -21.25 -3.13 20.54
N GLU A 188 -19.96 -3.44 20.59
CA GLU A 188 -18.89 -2.60 20.00
C GLU A 188 -19.02 -2.48 18.48
N VAL A 189 -19.22 -3.61 17.80
CA VAL A 189 -19.28 -3.63 16.32
C VAL A 189 -20.60 -3.02 15.83
N SER A 190 -21.71 -3.24 16.52
CA SER A 190 -23.01 -2.62 16.18
C SER A 190 -22.98 -1.09 16.35
N ALA A 191 -22.34 -0.59 17.40
CA ALA A 191 -22.16 0.85 17.57
C ALA A 191 -21.35 1.48 16.41
N ALA A 192 -20.31 0.79 15.95
CA ALA A 192 -19.57 1.24 14.77
C ALA A 192 -20.41 1.15 13.49
N ALA A 193 -21.21 0.08 13.34
CA ALA A 193 -22.11 -0.10 12.20
C ALA A 193 -23.14 1.04 12.11
N ASP A 194 -23.68 1.50 13.22
CA ASP A 194 -24.65 2.60 13.26
C ASP A 194 -24.06 3.91 12.69
N VAL A 195 -22.81 4.20 13.00
CA VAL A 195 -22.10 5.36 12.46
C VAL A 195 -21.83 5.21 10.96
N LEU A 196 -21.47 4.01 10.50
CA LEU A 196 -21.07 3.76 9.12
C LEU A 196 -22.22 3.50 8.16
N ARG A 197 -23.39 3.10 8.68
CA ARG A 197 -24.58 2.73 7.87
C ARG A 197 -24.95 3.76 6.81
N PRO A 198 -24.94 5.08 7.06
CA PRO A 198 -25.26 6.08 6.04
C PRO A 198 -24.29 6.11 4.87
N HIS A 199 -23.05 5.62 5.05
CA HIS A 199 -22.00 5.56 4.04
C HIS A 199 -22.06 4.30 3.17
N ILE A 200 -22.79 3.25 3.61
CA ILE A 200 -22.82 1.93 2.94
C ILE A 200 -23.77 1.98 1.74
N THR A 201 -23.24 1.72 0.57
CA THR A 201 -24.01 1.69 -0.68
C THR A 201 -23.47 0.67 -1.68
N ASN A 202 -24.22 0.40 -2.74
CA ASN A 202 -23.69 -0.31 -3.90
C ASN A 202 -22.81 0.66 -4.71
N THR A 203 -21.50 0.60 -4.49
CA THR A 203 -20.54 1.49 -5.14
C THR A 203 -20.32 1.19 -6.62
N ILE A 204 -20.70 0.00 -7.11
CA ILE A 204 -20.47 -0.39 -8.51
C ILE A 204 -21.19 0.54 -9.49
N PRO A 205 -22.52 0.78 -9.39
CA PRO A 205 -23.19 1.75 -10.25
C PRO A 205 -22.59 3.16 -10.16
N VAL A 206 -22.20 3.62 -8.96
CA VAL A 206 -21.59 4.94 -8.76
C VAL A 206 -20.28 5.07 -9.55
N MET A 207 -19.42 4.04 -9.48
CA MET A 207 -18.16 4.03 -10.21
C MET A 207 -18.38 3.96 -11.72
N HIS A 208 -19.35 3.17 -12.18
CA HIS A 208 -19.69 3.09 -13.60
C HIS A 208 -20.29 4.40 -14.14
N GLU A 209 -21.11 5.08 -13.36
CA GLU A 209 -21.66 6.39 -13.70
C GLU A 209 -20.54 7.46 -13.78
N ALA A 210 -19.58 7.42 -12.85
CA ALA A 210 -18.41 8.29 -12.89
C ALA A 210 -17.61 8.09 -14.19
N VAL A 211 -17.35 6.84 -14.58
CA VAL A 211 -16.69 6.53 -15.86
C VAL A 211 -17.52 6.99 -17.06
N ALA A 212 -18.83 6.73 -17.07
CA ALA A 212 -19.72 7.07 -18.17
C ALA A 212 -19.88 8.60 -18.35
N SER A 213 -19.84 9.35 -17.24
CA SER A 213 -19.91 10.82 -17.25
C SER A 213 -18.56 11.50 -17.52
N GLY A 214 -17.50 10.72 -17.80
CA GLY A 214 -16.17 11.26 -18.13
C GLY A 214 -15.40 11.80 -16.92
N LYS A 215 -15.83 11.48 -15.70
CA LYS A 215 -15.07 11.82 -14.49
C LYS A 215 -13.76 11.07 -14.46
N SER A 216 -12.73 11.72 -13.90
CA SER A 216 -11.42 11.11 -13.67
C SER A 216 -11.41 10.36 -12.35
N ILE A 217 -10.94 9.10 -12.38
CA ILE A 217 -10.84 8.24 -11.20
C ILE A 217 -9.39 7.92 -10.92
N LEU A 218 -8.96 8.19 -9.68
CA LEU A 218 -7.67 7.78 -9.16
C LEU A 218 -7.85 6.54 -8.26
N PHE A 219 -7.28 5.42 -8.67
CA PHE A 219 -7.27 4.20 -7.87
C PHE A 219 -6.00 4.16 -7.02
N GLU A 220 -6.19 4.28 -5.73
CA GLU A 220 -5.14 4.29 -4.72
C GLU A 220 -4.78 2.86 -4.31
N GLY A 221 -3.63 2.35 -4.79
CA GLY A 221 -3.10 1.06 -4.40
C GLY A 221 -2.56 1.08 -2.97
N ALA A 222 -2.89 0.05 -2.20
CA ALA A 222 -2.26 -0.23 -0.91
C ALA A 222 -1.07 -1.18 -1.10
N GLN A 223 -0.15 -1.22 -0.13
CA GLN A 223 1.06 -2.04 -0.12
C GLN A 223 1.96 -1.82 -1.36
N GLY A 224 2.73 -2.84 -1.72
CA GLY A 224 3.61 -2.84 -2.88
C GLY A 224 3.52 -4.16 -3.65
N ALA A 225 4.00 -4.18 -4.88
CA ALA A 225 3.92 -5.29 -5.81
C ALA A 225 4.51 -6.60 -5.24
N TYR A 226 5.59 -6.50 -4.45
CA TYR A 226 6.22 -7.67 -3.82
C TYR A 226 5.58 -8.09 -2.49
N LEU A 227 4.52 -7.41 -2.08
CA LEU A 227 3.61 -7.84 -1.02
C LEU A 227 2.32 -8.46 -1.57
N ASP A 228 2.16 -8.57 -2.89
CA ASP A 228 1.06 -9.28 -3.54
C ASP A 228 1.11 -10.77 -3.21
N VAL A 229 -0.06 -11.38 -2.97
CA VAL A 229 -0.16 -12.78 -2.56
C VAL A 229 0.29 -13.76 -3.65
N ASP A 230 0.15 -13.38 -4.93
CA ASP A 230 0.48 -14.23 -6.08
C ASP A 230 1.89 -13.96 -6.63
N PHE A 231 2.28 -12.68 -6.69
CA PHE A 231 3.52 -12.25 -7.36
C PHE A 231 4.65 -11.86 -6.39
N GLY A 232 4.33 -11.71 -5.11
CA GLY A 232 5.28 -11.26 -4.09
C GLY A 232 6.22 -12.34 -3.56
N THR A 233 6.99 -11.98 -2.54
CA THR A 233 7.95 -12.86 -1.85
C THR A 233 7.25 -13.79 -0.86
N TYR A 234 6.37 -14.67 -1.36
CA TYR A 234 5.61 -15.62 -0.54
C TYR A 234 6.53 -16.50 0.33
N PRO A 235 6.26 -16.70 1.65
CA PRO A 235 5.05 -16.31 2.39
C PRO A 235 5.10 -14.89 3.00
N PHE A 236 6.16 -14.11 2.78
CA PHE A 236 6.35 -12.77 3.34
C PHE A 236 5.60 -11.72 2.51
N VAL A 237 4.28 -11.86 2.44
CA VAL A 237 3.34 -11.07 1.62
C VAL A 237 2.11 -10.67 2.44
N THR A 238 1.28 -9.78 1.89
CA THR A 238 -0.08 -9.54 2.38
C THR A 238 -1.04 -10.59 1.80
N SER A 239 -2.23 -10.71 2.36
CA SER A 239 -3.25 -11.62 1.84
C SER A 239 -4.12 -10.99 0.74
N SER A 240 -3.76 -9.82 0.24
CA SER A 240 -4.48 -9.11 -0.83
C SER A 240 -3.68 -9.15 -2.13
N ALA A 241 -4.38 -9.11 -3.26
CA ALA A 241 -3.77 -8.84 -4.55
C ALA A 241 -3.37 -7.36 -4.66
N GLY A 242 -2.25 -7.07 -5.33
CA GLY A 242 -1.73 -5.71 -5.47
C GLY A 242 -2.47 -4.83 -6.48
N ALA A 243 -3.23 -5.45 -7.39
CA ALA A 243 -3.94 -4.73 -8.45
C ALA A 243 -5.30 -4.16 -7.98
N CYS A 244 -5.68 -2.99 -8.49
CA CYS A 244 -6.88 -2.25 -8.07
C CYS A 244 -8.20 -2.76 -8.65
N THR A 245 -8.39 -4.06 -8.76
CA THR A 245 -9.61 -4.67 -9.33
C THR A 245 -10.83 -4.66 -8.39
N GLY A 246 -10.63 -4.34 -7.13
CA GLY A 246 -11.66 -4.43 -6.08
C GLY A 246 -12.66 -3.27 -6.01
N THR A 247 -12.95 -2.60 -7.13
CA THR A 247 -13.90 -1.47 -7.18
C THR A 247 -15.09 -1.73 -8.12
N GLY A 248 -15.02 -2.80 -8.91
CA GLY A 248 -16.03 -3.13 -9.93
C GLY A 248 -15.88 -2.37 -11.25
N VAL A 249 -14.84 -1.53 -11.40
CA VAL A 249 -14.51 -0.92 -12.70
C VAL A 249 -13.78 -1.95 -13.57
N PRO A 250 -14.24 -2.21 -14.81
CA PRO A 250 -13.62 -3.20 -15.66
C PRO A 250 -12.24 -2.74 -16.17
N PRO A 251 -11.28 -3.69 -16.37
CA PRO A 251 -9.89 -3.36 -16.70
C PRO A 251 -9.73 -2.49 -17.96
N HIS A 252 -10.56 -2.70 -19.00
CA HIS A 252 -10.50 -1.93 -20.25
C HIS A 252 -10.93 -0.44 -20.09
N LYS A 253 -11.34 -0.03 -18.91
CA LYS A 253 -11.66 1.36 -18.57
C LYS A 253 -10.54 2.05 -17.80
N ILE A 254 -9.43 1.36 -17.60
CA ILE A 254 -8.22 1.95 -17.02
C ILE A 254 -7.40 2.52 -18.17
N ASP A 255 -7.07 3.80 -18.06
CA ASP A 255 -6.35 4.53 -19.10
C ASP A 255 -4.84 4.60 -18.85
N ARG A 256 -4.41 4.47 -17.57
CA ARG A 256 -3.02 4.66 -17.16
C ARG A 256 -2.69 3.91 -15.88
N ILE A 257 -1.55 3.26 -15.83
CA ILE A 257 -1.04 2.56 -14.65
C ILE A 257 0.35 3.12 -14.29
N ILE A 258 0.46 3.72 -13.11
CA ILE A 258 1.70 4.34 -12.62
C ILE A 258 2.32 3.45 -11.55
N GLY A 259 3.56 3.01 -11.78
CA GLY A 259 4.38 2.39 -10.76
C GLY A 259 5.08 3.44 -9.91
N VAL A 260 5.06 3.29 -8.58
CA VAL A 260 5.84 4.15 -7.68
C VAL A 260 6.99 3.35 -7.10
N CYS A 261 8.22 3.84 -7.23
CA CYS A 261 9.41 3.27 -6.60
C CYS A 261 10.16 4.34 -5.81
N LYS A 262 11.01 3.92 -4.87
CA LYS A 262 12.10 4.75 -4.37
C LYS A 262 13.31 4.63 -5.29
N ALA A 263 14.19 5.62 -5.28
CA ALA A 263 15.49 5.54 -5.96
C ALA A 263 16.37 4.40 -5.42
N TYR A 264 16.17 4.02 -4.17
CA TYR A 264 16.75 2.86 -3.48
C TYR A 264 15.66 1.87 -3.07
N THR A 265 16.03 0.78 -2.41
CA THR A 265 15.06 -0.22 -2.00
C THR A 265 14.90 -0.22 -0.47
N THR A 266 13.68 -0.37 0.02
CA THR A 266 13.40 -0.52 1.45
C THR A 266 12.44 -1.68 1.68
N ARG A 267 12.57 -2.34 2.83
CA ARG A 267 11.65 -3.40 3.25
C ARG A 267 11.32 -3.27 4.74
N VAL A 268 10.04 -3.45 5.05
CA VAL A 268 9.55 -3.62 6.42
C VAL A 268 9.24 -5.10 6.65
N GLY A 269 9.59 -5.63 7.83
CA GLY A 269 9.33 -7.02 8.18
C GLY A 269 10.40 -8.00 7.70
N ALA A 270 10.08 -9.28 7.82
CA ALA A 270 10.96 -10.39 7.48
C ALA A 270 10.93 -10.70 5.97
N GLY A 271 11.77 -11.66 5.58
CA GLY A 271 11.87 -12.18 4.23
C GLY A 271 13.11 -11.71 3.47
N PRO A 272 13.38 -12.30 2.30
CA PRO A 272 14.60 -12.07 1.53
C PRO A 272 14.69 -10.65 0.99
N PHE A 273 15.92 -10.13 0.89
CA PHE A 273 16.19 -8.79 0.36
C PHE A 273 17.57 -8.79 -0.29
N VAL A 274 17.63 -9.10 -1.59
CA VAL A 274 18.88 -9.37 -2.31
C VAL A 274 19.83 -8.18 -2.31
N THR A 275 19.31 -6.96 -2.44
CA THR A 275 20.11 -5.73 -2.49
C THR A 275 20.30 -5.06 -1.12
N GLU A 276 19.91 -5.73 -0.02
CA GLU A 276 20.12 -5.21 1.35
C GLU A 276 21.61 -4.95 1.61
N ASP A 277 21.94 -3.79 2.17
CA ASP A 277 23.32 -3.36 2.35
C ASP A 277 23.42 -2.42 3.56
N GLU A 278 24.38 -2.68 4.44
CA GLU A 278 24.55 -1.92 5.69
C GLU A 278 25.05 -0.50 5.43
N ASP A 279 25.89 -0.29 4.40
CA ASP A 279 26.47 1.03 4.12
C ASP A 279 25.37 2.01 3.71
N ILE A 280 24.50 1.61 2.76
CA ILE A 280 23.35 2.46 2.37
C ILE A 280 22.34 2.59 3.49
N SER A 281 22.11 1.55 4.31
CA SER A 281 21.25 1.63 5.48
C SER A 281 21.74 2.68 6.48
N ASN A 282 23.01 2.63 6.85
CA ASN A 282 23.66 3.58 7.76
C ASN A 282 23.64 5.00 7.18
N HIS A 283 23.88 5.14 5.88
CA HIS A 283 23.81 6.41 5.18
C HIS A 283 22.42 7.04 5.32
N LEU A 284 21.36 6.32 4.94
CA LEU A 284 19.97 6.81 4.99
C LEU A 284 19.52 7.11 6.43
N HIS A 285 19.85 6.23 7.39
CA HIS A 285 19.51 6.46 8.79
C HIS A 285 20.26 7.68 9.38
N SER A 286 21.51 7.93 8.98
CA SER A 286 22.27 9.13 9.39
C SER A 286 21.63 10.43 8.90
N MET A 287 20.86 10.38 7.81
CA MET A 287 20.06 11.50 7.31
C MET A 287 18.71 11.66 8.02
N GLY A 288 18.41 10.83 9.03
CA GLY A 288 17.10 10.79 9.70
C GLY A 288 15.97 10.19 8.86
N ARG A 289 16.31 9.40 7.82
CA ARG A 289 15.37 8.76 6.90
C ARG A 289 15.13 7.31 7.25
N GLU A 290 14.09 6.75 6.63
CA GLU A 290 13.75 5.33 6.67
C GLU A 290 13.49 4.76 8.08
N PHE A 291 12.68 5.52 8.83
CA PHE A 291 12.07 5.07 10.06
C PHE A 291 10.56 4.88 9.89
N GLY A 292 10.00 3.87 10.57
CA GLY A 292 8.56 3.63 10.55
C GLY A 292 7.76 4.79 11.13
N ALA A 293 6.78 5.31 10.39
CA ALA A 293 6.00 6.48 10.80
C ALA A 293 5.27 6.30 12.15
N THR A 294 4.84 5.06 12.46
CA THR A 294 4.08 4.74 13.67
C THR A 294 4.97 4.21 14.80
N THR A 295 5.98 3.41 14.46
CA THR A 295 6.79 2.69 15.47
C THR A 295 8.17 3.29 15.68
N GLY A 296 8.63 4.20 14.82
CA GLY A 296 9.99 4.71 14.81
C GLY A 296 11.08 3.66 14.51
N ARG A 297 10.69 2.41 14.19
CA ARG A 297 11.64 1.34 13.91
C ARG A 297 12.38 1.60 12.59
N PRO A 298 13.71 1.41 12.54
CA PRO A 298 14.47 1.55 11.30
C PRO A 298 14.00 0.50 10.28
N ARG A 299 13.88 0.92 9.02
CA ARG A 299 13.60 0.04 7.90
C ARG A 299 14.91 -0.57 7.40
N ARG A 300 14.84 -1.79 6.89
CA ARG A 300 15.91 -2.40 6.12
C ARG A 300 16.05 -1.65 4.81
N CYS A 301 17.29 -1.31 4.42
CA CYS A 301 17.56 -0.55 3.20
C CYS A 301 18.55 -1.30 2.31
N GLY A 302 18.46 -1.06 1.01
CA GLY A 302 19.33 -1.65 0.01
C GLY A 302 19.48 -0.72 -1.20
N TRP A 303 20.41 -1.05 -2.06
CA TRP A 303 20.68 -0.31 -3.29
C TRP A 303 19.52 -0.38 -4.29
N ALA A 304 19.60 0.42 -5.35
CA ALA A 304 18.62 0.40 -6.44
C ALA A 304 18.55 -0.99 -7.08
N ASP A 305 17.33 -1.51 -7.28
CA ASP A 305 17.12 -2.87 -7.78
C ASP A 305 16.34 -2.87 -9.10
N GLY A 306 17.11 -2.93 -10.20
CA GLY A 306 16.55 -2.96 -11.55
C GLY A 306 15.84 -4.28 -11.88
N VAL A 307 16.26 -5.41 -11.29
CA VAL A 307 15.64 -6.73 -11.50
C VAL A 307 14.24 -6.74 -10.92
N LEU A 308 14.13 -6.31 -9.66
CA LEU A 308 12.88 -6.20 -8.92
C LEU A 308 11.90 -5.27 -9.65
N LEU A 309 12.34 -4.08 -10.03
CA LEU A 309 11.47 -3.10 -10.68
C LEU A 309 11.04 -3.52 -12.09
N ARG A 310 11.91 -4.17 -12.87
CA ARG A 310 11.59 -4.72 -14.20
C ARG A 310 10.47 -5.75 -14.10
N PHE A 311 10.56 -6.69 -13.17
CA PHE A 311 9.53 -7.71 -13.00
C PHE A 311 8.22 -7.10 -12.52
N SER A 312 8.28 -6.14 -11.59
CA SER A 312 7.09 -5.40 -11.15
C SER A 312 6.42 -4.66 -12.30
N ALA A 313 7.20 -3.99 -13.16
CA ALA A 313 6.66 -3.28 -14.33
C ALA A 313 5.98 -4.26 -15.30
N MET A 314 6.56 -5.43 -15.49
CA MET A 314 6.04 -6.44 -16.41
C MET A 314 4.68 -7.00 -15.98
N PHE A 315 4.53 -7.46 -14.74
CA PHE A 315 3.26 -8.10 -14.33
C PHE A 315 2.15 -7.11 -13.97
N ASN A 316 2.50 -5.86 -13.63
CA ASN A 316 1.49 -4.81 -13.42
C ASN A 316 1.15 -4.04 -14.70
N GLY A 317 1.99 -4.11 -15.74
CA GLY A 317 1.80 -3.38 -16.98
C GLY A 317 1.91 -1.87 -16.79
N PHE A 318 2.97 -1.39 -16.12
CA PHE A 318 3.16 0.04 -15.90
C PHE A 318 3.36 0.79 -17.22
N ASP A 319 2.60 1.86 -17.43
CA ASP A 319 2.79 2.81 -18.52
C ASP A 319 3.97 3.74 -18.23
N GLU A 320 4.20 4.02 -16.94
CA GLU A 320 5.24 4.90 -16.46
C GLU A 320 5.55 4.68 -14.98
N MET A 321 6.68 5.25 -14.55
CA MET A 321 7.17 5.19 -13.17
C MET A 321 7.30 6.58 -12.57
N ALA A 322 6.91 6.70 -11.30
CA ALA A 322 7.26 7.82 -10.43
C ALA A 322 8.33 7.37 -9.43
N MET A 323 9.52 7.96 -9.51
CA MET A 323 10.64 7.64 -8.63
C MET A 323 10.72 8.65 -7.49
N THR A 324 10.53 8.21 -6.27
CA THR A 324 10.59 9.05 -5.06
C THR A 324 11.97 8.98 -4.41
N ASN A 325 12.22 9.90 -3.48
CA ASN A 325 13.40 9.90 -2.61
C ASN A 325 14.75 9.91 -3.36
N LEU A 326 14.82 10.54 -4.54
CA LEU A 326 16.07 10.68 -5.31
C LEU A 326 17.16 11.36 -4.48
N ASP A 327 16.79 12.36 -3.67
CA ASP A 327 17.62 13.08 -2.71
C ASP A 327 18.22 12.19 -1.59
N GLY A 328 17.81 10.93 -1.49
CA GLY A 328 18.48 9.94 -0.63
C GLY A 328 19.92 9.64 -1.01
N TYR A 329 20.32 9.94 -2.23
CA TYR A 329 21.68 9.71 -2.75
C TYR A 329 22.55 10.98 -2.80
N ASP A 330 22.10 12.11 -2.29
CA ASP A 330 22.79 13.41 -2.39
C ASP A 330 24.24 13.42 -1.90
N LYS A 331 24.58 12.54 -0.96
CA LYS A 331 25.90 12.41 -0.38
C LYS A 331 26.63 11.11 -0.74
N CYS A 332 26.09 10.34 -1.68
CA CYS A 332 26.72 9.12 -2.15
C CYS A 332 27.69 9.43 -3.29
N PRO A 333 29.00 9.12 -3.15
CA PRO A 333 29.96 9.32 -4.23
C PRO A 333 29.75 8.36 -5.40
N GLU A 334 29.24 7.18 -5.08
CA GLU A 334 28.90 6.11 -6.04
C GLU A 334 27.57 5.50 -5.67
N ILE A 335 26.81 5.08 -6.69
CA ILE A 335 25.52 4.44 -6.54
C ILE A 335 25.58 3.08 -7.23
N LYS A 336 25.21 2.02 -6.49
CA LYS A 336 25.14 0.67 -7.04
C LYS A 336 23.72 0.41 -7.56
N ILE A 337 23.62 -0.17 -8.75
CA ILE A 337 22.36 -0.57 -9.38
C ILE A 337 22.42 -2.07 -9.64
N CYS A 338 21.50 -2.83 -9.07
CA CYS A 338 21.41 -4.25 -9.31
C CYS A 338 20.79 -4.51 -10.69
N THR A 339 21.52 -5.19 -11.55
CA THR A 339 21.15 -5.49 -12.95
C THR A 339 20.79 -6.95 -13.18
N GLY A 340 21.18 -7.85 -12.27
CA GLY A 340 20.92 -9.28 -12.31
C GLY A 340 21.03 -9.90 -10.92
N TYR A 341 20.45 -11.08 -10.74
CA TYR A 341 20.64 -11.90 -9.54
C TYR A 341 21.46 -13.12 -9.89
N ASP A 342 22.61 -13.29 -9.25
CA ASP A 342 23.40 -14.52 -9.36
C ASP A 342 22.83 -15.57 -8.40
N LEU A 343 22.22 -16.61 -8.96
CA LEU A 343 21.78 -17.79 -8.25
C LEU A 343 22.69 -18.97 -8.61
N ASP A 344 23.62 -19.30 -7.73
CA ASP A 344 24.54 -20.44 -7.87
C ASP A 344 25.36 -20.43 -9.18
N GLY A 345 25.67 -19.25 -9.71
CA GLY A 345 26.43 -19.06 -10.96
C GLY A 345 25.55 -18.82 -12.20
N GLU A 346 24.25 -18.86 -12.09
CA GLU A 346 23.32 -18.47 -13.15
C GLU A 346 22.80 -17.05 -12.88
N ILE A 347 22.91 -16.18 -13.90
CA ILE A 347 22.41 -14.80 -13.79
C ILE A 347 20.94 -14.75 -14.20
N LEU A 348 20.09 -14.52 -13.22
CA LEU A 348 18.66 -14.38 -13.42
C LEU A 348 18.31 -12.94 -13.81
N ALA A 349 17.47 -12.80 -14.84
CA ALA A 349 16.89 -11.52 -15.26
C ALA A 349 15.64 -11.13 -14.47
N TYR A 350 15.03 -12.08 -13.77
CA TYR A 350 13.81 -11.94 -12.97
C TYR A 350 13.99 -12.65 -11.63
N PRO A 351 13.26 -12.21 -10.60
CA PRO A 351 13.31 -12.85 -9.29
C PRO A 351 12.84 -14.31 -9.34
N PRO A 352 13.44 -15.19 -8.51
CA PRO A 352 12.99 -16.57 -8.37
C PRO A 352 11.66 -16.67 -7.62
N ALA A 353 11.03 -17.84 -7.64
CA ALA A 353 9.72 -18.05 -7.03
C ALA A 353 9.77 -18.43 -5.54
N THR A 354 10.84 -19.08 -5.10
CA THR A 354 10.94 -19.63 -3.74
C THR A 354 11.83 -18.79 -2.83
N VAL A 355 11.49 -18.72 -1.54
CA VAL A 355 12.31 -18.00 -0.54
C VAL A 355 13.73 -18.52 -0.48
N ASP A 356 13.92 -19.85 -0.56
CA ASP A 356 15.23 -20.47 -0.54
C ASP A 356 16.13 -19.99 -1.70
N GLU A 357 15.57 -19.89 -2.89
CA GLU A 357 16.31 -19.31 -4.05
C GLU A 357 16.59 -17.82 -3.84
N TRP A 358 15.60 -17.06 -3.35
CA TRP A 358 15.81 -15.63 -3.04
C TRP A 358 16.94 -15.42 -2.03
N GLU A 359 17.03 -16.24 -0.97
CA GLU A 359 18.06 -16.15 0.07
C GLU A 359 19.46 -16.52 -0.46
N ARG A 360 19.55 -17.35 -1.49
CA ARG A 360 20.81 -17.71 -2.15
C ARG A 360 21.25 -16.72 -3.22
N CYS A 361 20.33 -15.90 -3.74
CA CYS A 361 20.64 -14.88 -4.74
C CYS A 361 21.64 -13.87 -4.22
N LYS A 362 22.61 -13.52 -5.07
CA LYS A 362 23.56 -12.43 -4.84
C LYS A 362 23.33 -11.34 -5.88
N PRO A 363 23.37 -10.06 -5.49
CA PRO A 363 23.17 -8.98 -6.46
C PRO A 363 24.38 -8.83 -7.39
N VAL A 364 24.11 -8.68 -8.68
CA VAL A 364 25.10 -8.27 -9.68
C VAL A 364 24.93 -6.77 -9.89
N TYR A 365 25.96 -6.01 -9.53
CA TYR A 365 25.89 -4.56 -9.55
C TYR A 365 26.65 -3.96 -10.75
N GLU A 366 26.06 -2.91 -11.33
CA GLU A 366 26.81 -1.85 -11.99
C GLU A 366 26.93 -0.66 -11.03
N THR A 367 28.02 0.09 -11.14
CA THR A 367 28.26 1.28 -10.31
C THR A 367 28.26 2.52 -11.19
N VAL A 368 27.51 3.55 -10.78
CA VAL A 368 27.47 4.84 -11.46
C VAL A 368 27.93 5.95 -10.50
N PRO A 369 28.53 7.04 -11.02
CA PRO A 369 28.90 8.17 -10.19
C PRO A 369 27.68 8.81 -9.53
N GLY A 370 27.77 9.13 -8.23
CA GLY A 370 26.81 9.97 -7.55
C GLY A 370 26.99 11.45 -7.91
N TRP A 371 26.07 12.28 -7.45
CA TRP A 371 26.08 13.72 -7.78
C TRP A 371 26.62 14.61 -6.67
N MET A 372 26.78 14.13 -5.45
CA MET A 372 27.39 14.83 -4.31
C MET A 372 26.85 16.27 -4.11
N GLN A 373 25.56 16.45 -4.32
CA GLN A 373 24.88 17.73 -4.28
C GLN A 373 23.50 17.57 -3.68
N ASP A 374 23.07 18.49 -2.81
CA ASP A 374 21.70 18.57 -2.30
C ASP A 374 20.77 19.03 -3.43
N ILE A 375 19.81 18.17 -3.79
CA ILE A 375 18.81 18.43 -4.83
C ILE A 375 17.44 18.77 -4.27
N SER A 376 17.27 18.87 -2.94
CA SER A 376 15.97 19.09 -2.30
C SER A 376 15.33 20.44 -2.66
N SER A 377 16.13 21.40 -3.10
CA SER A 377 15.68 22.72 -3.58
C SER A 377 15.32 22.76 -5.07
N CYS A 378 15.65 21.74 -5.86
CA CYS A 378 15.32 21.69 -7.29
C CYS A 378 13.78 21.65 -7.50
N ARG A 379 13.32 22.37 -8.50
CA ARG A 379 11.88 22.45 -8.88
C ARG A 379 11.64 22.17 -10.36
N SER A 380 12.69 22.06 -11.16
CA SER A 380 12.61 21.69 -12.57
C SER A 380 13.63 20.61 -12.92
N TRP A 381 13.40 19.92 -14.04
CA TRP A 381 14.31 18.86 -14.51
C TRP A 381 15.69 19.41 -14.90
N GLU A 382 15.73 20.63 -15.42
CA GLU A 382 16.95 21.32 -15.81
C GLU A 382 17.91 21.53 -14.65
N GLU A 383 17.37 21.78 -13.43
CA GLU A 383 18.14 22.00 -12.21
C GLU A 383 18.76 20.72 -11.63
N ILE A 384 18.26 19.56 -12.06
CA ILE A 384 18.78 18.25 -11.60
C ILE A 384 20.19 18.02 -12.16
N PRO A 385 21.18 17.60 -11.33
CA PRO A 385 22.53 17.29 -11.78
C PRO A 385 22.56 16.21 -12.87
N GLU A 386 23.51 16.34 -13.80
CA GLU A 386 23.65 15.42 -14.94
C GLU A 386 23.85 13.96 -14.52
N GLN A 387 24.54 13.71 -13.40
CA GLN A 387 24.72 12.35 -12.86
C GLN A 387 23.38 11.76 -12.40
N ALA A 388 22.54 12.57 -11.73
CA ALA A 388 21.21 12.13 -11.30
C ALA A 388 20.29 11.88 -12.50
N LYS A 389 20.34 12.71 -13.55
CA LYS A 389 19.62 12.47 -14.81
C LYS A 389 20.05 11.17 -15.48
N LYS A 390 21.36 10.88 -15.51
CA LYS A 390 21.90 9.63 -16.05
C LYS A 390 21.44 8.42 -15.24
N PHE A 391 21.39 8.52 -13.91
CA PHE A 391 20.86 7.48 -13.03
C PHE A 391 19.39 7.20 -13.35
N VAL A 392 18.54 8.24 -13.41
CA VAL A 392 17.11 8.09 -13.72
C VAL A 392 16.90 7.47 -15.09
N LYS A 393 17.65 7.92 -16.10
CA LYS A 393 17.59 7.34 -17.45
C LYS A 393 18.01 5.87 -17.45
N ARG A 394 19.10 5.54 -16.76
CA ARG A 394 19.57 4.16 -16.64
C ARG A 394 18.55 3.26 -15.97
N MET A 395 17.87 3.74 -14.91
CA MET A 395 16.79 3.02 -14.28
C MET A 395 15.62 2.80 -15.24
N SER A 396 15.21 3.81 -16.01
CA SER A 396 14.16 3.65 -17.04
C SER A 396 14.50 2.54 -18.05
N GLU A 397 15.76 2.49 -18.50
CA GLU A 397 16.25 1.46 -19.43
C GLU A 397 16.20 0.04 -18.81
N LEU A 398 16.63 -0.10 -17.55
CA LEU A 398 16.66 -1.38 -16.84
C LEU A 398 15.24 -1.88 -16.52
N ILE A 399 14.34 -0.99 -16.15
CA ILE A 399 12.95 -1.30 -15.84
C ILE A 399 12.17 -1.66 -17.12
N GLY A 400 12.54 -1.06 -18.26
CA GLY A 400 11.79 -1.15 -19.51
C GLY A 400 10.51 -0.31 -19.50
N CYS A 401 10.45 0.70 -18.62
CA CYS A 401 9.32 1.59 -18.45
C CYS A 401 9.86 3.01 -18.14
N PRO A 402 9.32 4.09 -18.76
CA PRO A 402 9.85 5.44 -18.56
C PRO A 402 9.61 5.92 -17.13
N VAL A 403 10.62 6.49 -16.50
CA VAL A 403 10.48 7.30 -15.30
C VAL A 403 10.10 8.70 -15.75
N THR A 404 8.85 9.09 -15.50
CA THR A 404 8.29 10.39 -15.94
C THR A 404 8.24 11.43 -14.83
N THR A 405 8.46 10.99 -13.58
CA THR A 405 8.37 11.86 -12.42
C THR A 405 9.42 11.47 -11.39
N VAL A 406 10.10 12.46 -10.81
CA VAL A 406 11.04 12.27 -9.70
C VAL A 406 10.65 13.10 -8.48
N GLY A 407 10.82 12.53 -7.29
CA GLY A 407 10.65 13.21 -6.01
C GLY A 407 11.99 13.50 -5.36
N VAL A 408 12.25 14.78 -5.04
CA VAL A 408 13.48 15.27 -4.43
C VAL A 408 13.32 15.73 -2.98
N GLY A 409 12.25 15.30 -2.33
CA GLY A 409 11.93 15.61 -0.94
C GLY A 409 10.50 15.20 -0.58
N PRO A 410 10.03 15.45 0.66
CA PRO A 410 8.74 14.97 1.14
C PRO A 410 7.53 15.78 0.63
N ASP A 411 7.72 17.05 0.26
CA ASP A 411 6.64 17.95 -0.08
C ASP A 411 6.14 17.74 -1.53
N ARG A 412 4.88 18.09 -1.80
CA ARG A 412 4.27 18.05 -3.13
C ARG A 412 5.08 18.83 -4.15
N GLU A 413 5.52 20.04 -3.80
CA GLU A 413 6.29 20.94 -4.67
C GLU A 413 7.68 20.39 -5.04
N GLN A 414 8.15 19.36 -4.30
CA GLN A 414 9.39 18.63 -4.57
C GLN A 414 9.15 17.43 -5.49
N THR A 415 8.16 17.54 -6.38
CA THR A 415 7.83 16.55 -7.42
C THR A 415 8.09 17.18 -8.79
N ILE A 416 8.99 16.60 -9.56
CA ILE A 416 9.51 17.15 -10.82
C ILE A 416 9.16 16.21 -11.96
N ALA A 417 8.58 16.75 -13.04
CA ALA A 417 8.37 16.01 -14.27
C ALA A 417 9.71 15.82 -15.02
N VAL A 418 9.98 14.60 -15.47
CA VAL A 418 11.13 14.26 -16.31
C VAL A 418 10.80 14.58 -17.77
N GLN A 419 11.69 15.30 -18.44
CA GLN A 419 11.53 15.70 -19.84
C GLN A 419 12.30 14.77 -20.78
#